data_6e6d9dbe0bdc65f94b3df5f249e653fd
#
_entry.id   6e6d9dbe0bdc65f94b3df5f249e653fd
#
_cell.length_a   1.000
_cell.length_b   1.000
_cell.length_c   1.000
_cell.angle_alpha   90.00
_cell.angle_beta   90.00
_cell.angle_gamma   90.00
#
_symmetry.space_group_name_H-M   'P 1'
#
loop_
_entity.id
_entity.type
_entity.pdbx_description
1 polymer ?
#
loop_
_entity_poly.entity_id
_entity_poly.type
_entity_poly.pdbx_seq_one_letter_code
_entity_poly.pdbx_strand_id
1 'polypeptide(L)'
;MTEEAARPLRADARRNRERILAAAVRVFATEGLDAHLERIAKEAGVGSATLYRNFPTREALVEAVYRNEVAQLCDAAPALLATKPPLEALHDWTRLFLDYVTVKYGVIDALRAIAASGRGNPYGHSRELIWDALKILMDACVAAGAIRTDIGPDDIGTALEGIALTSSGAEDRARAERLLDLTLDGLRPRT
;
A
#
# COMPACT_ATOMS: atom_id res chain seq x y z
N MET A 1 -32.28 -15.05 -20.26
CA MET A 1 -32.59 -13.80 -19.52
C MET A 1 -31.84 -13.71 -18.18
N THR A 2 -30.53 -14.00 -18.09
CA THR A 2 -29.86 -14.14 -16.77
C THR A 2 -28.45 -13.57 -16.68
N GLU A 3 -27.82 -13.15 -17.77
CA GLU A 3 -26.42 -12.69 -17.71
C GLU A 3 -26.28 -11.16 -17.53
N GLU A 4 -27.23 -10.40 -18.00
CA GLU A 4 -27.25 -8.93 -17.94
C GLU A 4 -27.59 -8.38 -16.53
N ALA A 5 -28.41 -9.08 -15.75
CA ALA A 5 -28.74 -8.71 -14.37
C ALA A 5 -27.64 -9.04 -13.35
N ALA A 6 -26.75 -9.99 -13.65
CA ALA A 6 -25.64 -10.37 -12.77
C ALA A 6 -24.44 -9.38 -12.81
N ARG A 7 -24.29 -8.64 -13.90
CA ARG A 7 -23.19 -7.68 -14.11
C ARG A 7 -23.27 -6.43 -13.20
N PRO A 8 -24.44 -5.78 -13.04
CA PRO A 8 -24.60 -4.66 -12.09
C PRO A 8 -24.36 -5.07 -10.64
N LEU A 9 -24.88 -6.23 -10.21
CA LEU A 9 -24.75 -6.72 -8.84
C LEU A 9 -23.28 -7.02 -8.46
N ARG A 10 -22.49 -7.56 -9.39
CA ARG A 10 -21.05 -7.79 -9.16
C ARG A 10 -20.27 -6.47 -9.07
N ALA A 11 -20.62 -5.50 -9.89
CA ALA A 11 -19.99 -4.17 -9.85
C ALA A 11 -20.32 -3.44 -8.55
N ASP A 12 -21.55 -3.54 -8.05
CA ASP A 12 -21.97 -2.96 -6.77
C ASP A 12 -21.28 -3.64 -5.59
N ALA A 13 -21.16 -4.97 -5.62
CA ALA A 13 -20.44 -5.72 -4.58
C ALA A 13 -18.95 -5.32 -4.53
N ARG A 14 -18.29 -5.15 -5.68
CA ARG A 14 -16.91 -4.67 -5.76
C ARG A 14 -16.77 -3.26 -5.22
N ARG A 15 -17.62 -2.32 -5.65
CA ARG A 15 -17.62 -0.94 -5.13
C ARG A 15 -17.83 -0.89 -3.61
N ASN A 16 -18.74 -1.69 -3.08
CA ASN A 16 -18.97 -1.77 -1.64
C ASN A 16 -17.74 -2.31 -0.91
N ARG A 17 -17.06 -3.34 -1.45
CA ARG A 17 -15.83 -3.87 -0.91
C ARG A 17 -14.72 -2.82 -0.88
N GLU A 18 -14.52 -2.09 -1.97
CA GLU A 18 -13.53 -1.00 -2.08
C GLU A 18 -13.82 0.12 -1.07
N ARG A 19 -15.09 0.51 -0.90
CA ARG A 19 -15.51 1.51 0.09
C ARG A 19 -15.25 1.06 1.53
N ILE A 20 -15.50 -0.21 1.84
CA ILE A 20 -15.23 -0.77 3.17
C ILE A 20 -13.72 -0.76 3.45
N LEU A 21 -12.88 -1.17 2.49
CA LEU A 21 -11.42 -1.17 2.66
C LEU A 21 -10.89 0.24 2.88
N ALA A 22 -11.30 1.21 2.06
CA ALA A 22 -10.88 2.60 2.22
C ALA A 22 -11.35 3.22 3.56
N ALA A 23 -12.55 2.89 4.02
CA ALA A 23 -13.04 3.31 5.33
C ALA A 23 -12.25 2.65 6.47
N ALA A 24 -11.93 1.37 6.34
CA ALA A 24 -11.15 0.63 7.33
C ALA A 24 -9.74 1.22 7.51
N VAL A 25 -9.05 1.59 6.44
CA VAL A 25 -7.75 2.29 6.51
C VAL A 25 -7.86 3.54 7.38
N ARG A 26 -8.86 4.42 7.10
CA ARG A 26 -9.04 5.67 7.86
C ARG A 26 -9.39 5.43 9.33
N VAL A 27 -10.30 4.51 9.60
CA VAL A 27 -10.73 4.22 10.96
C VAL A 27 -9.61 3.57 11.77
N PHE A 28 -8.89 2.61 11.20
CA PHE A 28 -7.74 1.99 11.88
C PHE A 28 -6.60 2.98 12.13
N ALA A 29 -6.38 3.94 11.23
CA ALA A 29 -5.37 4.99 11.42
C ALA A 29 -5.71 5.96 12.56
N THR A 30 -7.02 6.21 12.83
CA THR A 30 -7.47 7.20 13.82
C THR A 30 -7.87 6.58 15.16
N GLU A 31 -8.51 5.42 15.14
CA GLU A 31 -9.13 4.77 16.31
C GLU A 31 -8.39 3.48 16.72
N GLY A 32 -7.40 3.04 15.90
CA GLY A 32 -6.67 1.80 16.14
C GLY A 32 -7.43 0.55 15.69
N LEU A 33 -6.77 -0.61 15.85
CA LEU A 33 -7.31 -1.90 15.42
C LEU A 33 -8.54 -2.37 16.23
N ASP A 34 -8.74 -1.85 17.44
CA ASP A 34 -9.86 -2.21 18.29
C ASP A 34 -11.15 -1.46 17.93
N ALA A 35 -11.11 -0.55 16.97
CA ALA A 35 -12.28 0.17 16.47
C ALA A 35 -13.43 -0.78 16.11
N HIS A 36 -14.65 -0.40 16.46
CA HIS A 36 -15.83 -1.23 16.17
C HIS A 36 -16.09 -1.34 14.66
N LEU A 37 -16.35 -2.55 14.16
CA LEU A 37 -16.60 -2.77 12.72
C LEU A 37 -17.83 -1.99 12.22
N GLU A 38 -18.81 -1.72 13.07
CA GLU A 38 -19.96 -0.88 12.78
C GLU A 38 -19.56 0.57 12.47
N ARG A 39 -18.49 1.08 13.09
CA ARG A 39 -17.92 2.40 12.78
C ARG A 39 -17.39 2.42 11.35
N ILE A 40 -16.72 1.33 10.94
CA ILE A 40 -16.21 1.17 9.56
C ILE A 40 -17.37 1.06 8.57
N ALA A 41 -18.42 0.28 8.89
CA ALA A 41 -19.62 0.18 8.04
C ALA A 41 -20.28 1.55 7.82
N LYS A 42 -20.46 2.32 8.89
CA LYS A 42 -21.00 3.68 8.86
C LYS A 42 -20.14 4.61 7.99
N GLU A 43 -18.82 4.60 8.19
CA GLU A 43 -17.87 5.39 7.42
C GLU A 43 -17.87 5.02 5.92
N ALA A 44 -18.00 3.73 5.61
CA ALA A 44 -18.12 3.22 4.25
C ALA A 44 -19.49 3.51 3.62
N GLY A 45 -20.49 3.94 4.40
CA GLY A 45 -21.87 4.12 3.94
C GLY A 45 -22.52 2.81 3.49
N VAL A 46 -22.24 1.71 4.21
CA VAL A 46 -22.84 0.39 3.98
C VAL A 46 -23.50 -0.12 5.26
N GLY A 47 -24.49 -1.02 5.12
CA GLY A 47 -25.08 -1.68 6.29
C GLY A 47 -24.11 -2.70 6.92
N SER A 48 -24.18 -2.90 8.25
CA SER A 48 -23.35 -3.88 8.98
C SER A 48 -23.45 -5.29 8.38
N ALA A 49 -24.65 -5.73 7.97
CA ALA A 49 -24.83 -7.01 7.30
C ALA A 49 -24.02 -7.13 5.99
N THR A 50 -23.83 -6.03 5.26
CA THR A 50 -23.00 -5.99 4.05
C THR A 50 -21.53 -6.09 4.39
N LEU A 51 -21.08 -5.42 5.45
CA LEU A 51 -19.71 -5.52 5.94
C LEU A 51 -19.39 -6.97 6.35
N TYR A 52 -20.20 -7.58 7.22
CA TYR A 52 -19.97 -8.94 7.70
C TYR A 52 -20.07 -10.01 6.59
N ARG A 53 -20.87 -9.80 5.56
CA ARG A 53 -20.87 -10.68 4.37
C ARG A 53 -19.57 -10.60 3.58
N ASN A 54 -18.92 -9.43 3.51
CA ASN A 54 -17.63 -9.26 2.84
C ASN A 54 -16.45 -9.69 3.69
N PHE A 55 -16.53 -9.43 5.00
CA PHE A 55 -15.47 -9.66 5.98
C PHE A 55 -16.07 -10.23 7.26
N PRO A 56 -16.18 -11.57 7.36
CA PRO A 56 -16.84 -12.22 8.50
C PRO A 56 -16.17 -11.96 9.84
N THR A 57 -14.88 -11.68 9.85
CA THR A 57 -14.08 -11.40 11.05
C THR A 57 -13.23 -10.14 10.87
N ARG A 58 -12.78 -9.58 11.99
CA ARG A 58 -11.83 -8.45 12.00
C ARG A 58 -10.54 -8.80 11.28
N GLU A 59 -10.01 -10.00 11.53
CA GLU A 59 -8.79 -10.49 10.92
C GLU A 59 -8.91 -10.57 9.39
N ALA A 60 -10.06 -11.03 8.89
CA ALA A 60 -10.33 -11.07 7.45
C ALA A 60 -10.35 -9.67 6.83
N LEU A 61 -10.87 -8.67 7.57
CA LEU A 61 -10.85 -7.28 7.12
C LEU A 61 -9.42 -6.71 7.15
N VAL A 62 -8.67 -6.92 8.23
CA VAL A 62 -7.28 -6.46 8.38
C VAL A 62 -6.39 -7.05 7.29
N GLU A 63 -6.49 -8.35 7.03
CA GLU A 63 -5.75 -9.01 5.96
C GLU A 63 -6.12 -8.45 4.58
N ALA A 64 -7.40 -8.21 4.34
CA ALA A 64 -7.86 -7.65 3.07
C ALA A 64 -7.42 -6.19 2.87
N VAL A 65 -7.40 -5.37 3.93
CA VAL A 65 -6.83 -4.02 3.92
C VAL A 65 -5.36 -4.08 3.52
N TYR A 66 -4.57 -4.88 4.22
CA TYR A 66 -3.14 -5.02 3.93
C TYR A 66 -2.87 -5.44 2.47
N ARG A 67 -3.56 -6.48 2.00
CA ARG A 67 -3.41 -6.96 0.61
C ARG A 67 -3.81 -5.91 -0.42
N ASN A 68 -4.83 -5.12 -0.11
CA ASN A 68 -5.27 -4.04 -0.99
C ASN A 68 -4.23 -2.93 -1.10
N GLU A 69 -3.62 -2.54 0.01
CA GLU A 69 -2.57 -1.52 0.03
C GLU A 69 -1.33 -1.98 -0.76
N VAL A 70 -0.92 -3.25 -0.59
CA VAL A 70 0.16 -3.84 -1.40
C VAL A 70 -0.18 -3.81 -2.89
N ALA A 71 -1.39 -4.23 -3.27
CA ALA A 71 -1.81 -4.25 -4.66
C ALA A 71 -1.84 -2.83 -5.26
N GLN A 72 -2.41 -1.85 -4.55
CA GLN A 72 -2.43 -0.46 -5.01
C GLN A 72 -1.03 0.11 -5.21
N LEU A 73 -0.10 -0.16 -4.29
CA LEU A 73 1.28 0.28 -4.40
C LEU A 73 1.98 -0.35 -5.63
N CYS A 74 1.78 -1.65 -5.87
CA CYS A 74 2.35 -2.33 -7.03
C CYS A 74 1.75 -1.83 -8.34
N ASP A 75 0.42 -1.66 -8.42
CA ASP A 75 -0.28 -1.18 -9.61
C ASP A 75 0.07 0.29 -9.93
N ALA A 76 0.45 1.08 -8.92
CA ALA A 76 0.85 2.47 -9.13
C ALA A 76 2.13 2.61 -9.96
N ALA A 77 3.06 1.68 -9.90
CA ALA A 77 4.34 1.79 -10.61
C ALA A 77 4.16 1.88 -12.14
N PRO A 78 3.51 0.94 -12.84
CA PRO A 78 3.26 1.08 -14.27
C PRO A 78 2.31 2.23 -14.60
N ALA A 79 1.33 2.55 -13.74
CA ALA A 79 0.40 3.66 -13.98
C ALA A 79 1.11 5.02 -13.96
N LEU A 80 2.05 5.23 -13.03
CA LEU A 80 2.86 6.44 -12.96
C LEU A 80 3.78 6.57 -14.17
N LEU A 81 4.45 5.48 -14.58
CA LEU A 81 5.30 5.47 -15.78
C LEU A 81 4.54 5.73 -17.08
N ALA A 82 3.26 5.39 -17.15
CA ALA A 82 2.42 5.69 -18.30
C ALA A 82 2.11 7.19 -18.47
N THR A 83 2.28 8.01 -17.40
CA THR A 83 1.83 9.41 -17.38
C THR A 83 2.91 10.42 -17.00
N LYS A 84 4.06 9.97 -16.52
CA LYS A 84 5.12 10.82 -15.96
C LYS A 84 6.50 10.41 -16.45
N PRO A 85 7.48 11.35 -16.48
CA PRO A 85 8.89 11.00 -16.63
C PRO A 85 9.33 10.00 -15.55
N PRO A 86 10.25 9.06 -15.86
CA PRO A 86 10.61 7.97 -14.94
C PRO A 86 11.04 8.42 -13.55
N LEU A 87 11.85 9.48 -13.43
CA LEU A 87 12.31 9.99 -12.14
C LEU A 87 11.17 10.59 -11.30
N GLU A 88 10.23 11.27 -11.93
CA GLU A 88 9.02 11.78 -11.26
C GLU A 88 8.10 10.63 -10.83
N ALA A 89 7.96 9.61 -11.68
CA ALA A 89 7.21 8.40 -11.34
C ALA A 89 7.80 7.68 -10.12
N LEU A 90 9.13 7.51 -10.08
CA LEU A 90 9.84 6.92 -8.96
C LEU A 90 9.63 7.76 -7.68
N HIS A 91 9.77 9.08 -7.76
CA HIS A 91 9.56 9.98 -6.63
C HIS A 91 8.14 9.89 -6.06
N ASP A 92 7.11 9.93 -6.91
CA ASP A 92 5.74 9.83 -6.44
C ASP A 92 5.44 8.45 -5.86
N TRP A 93 5.98 7.39 -6.45
CA TRP A 93 5.84 6.04 -5.94
C TRP A 93 6.47 5.87 -4.54
N THR A 94 7.64 6.48 -4.28
CA THR A 94 8.25 6.42 -2.95
C THR A 94 7.41 7.11 -1.87
N ARG A 95 6.64 8.13 -2.22
CA ARG A 95 5.66 8.74 -1.31
C ARG A 95 4.50 7.79 -1.00
N LEU A 96 3.97 7.09 -2.02
CA LEU A 96 2.95 6.06 -1.82
C LEU A 96 3.49 4.90 -0.96
N PHE A 97 4.76 4.57 -1.10
CA PHE A 97 5.41 3.58 -0.24
C PHE A 97 5.41 4.00 1.24
N LEU A 98 5.65 5.27 1.57
CA LEU A 98 5.53 5.76 2.95
C LEU A 98 4.08 5.64 3.48
N ASP A 99 3.08 5.93 2.64
CA ASP A 99 1.68 5.77 3.03
C ASP A 99 1.35 4.31 3.32
N TYR A 100 1.76 3.40 2.43
CA TYR A 100 1.64 1.96 2.64
C TYR A 100 2.30 1.50 3.95
N VAL A 101 3.51 1.97 4.24
CA VAL A 101 4.23 1.57 5.46
C VAL A 101 3.51 2.05 6.72
N THR A 102 2.92 3.24 6.69
CA THR A 102 2.10 3.77 7.79
C THR A 102 0.92 2.84 8.08
N VAL A 103 0.19 2.41 7.04
CA VAL A 103 -0.91 1.43 7.19
C VAL A 103 -0.38 0.09 7.70
N LYS A 104 0.72 -0.43 7.12
CA LYS A 104 1.35 -1.69 7.54
C LYS A 104 1.68 -1.70 9.02
N TYR A 105 2.30 -0.65 9.54
CA TYR A 105 2.63 -0.59 10.97
C TYR A 105 1.39 -0.50 11.85
N GLY A 106 0.35 0.17 11.41
CA GLY A 106 -0.93 0.21 12.13
C GLY A 106 -1.61 -1.15 12.28
N VAL A 107 -1.29 -2.12 11.42
CA VAL A 107 -1.93 -3.45 11.42
C VAL A 107 -0.96 -4.61 11.67
N ILE A 108 0.33 -4.34 11.87
CA ILE A 108 1.40 -5.36 11.89
C ILE A 108 1.20 -6.44 12.96
N ASP A 109 0.75 -6.06 14.15
CA ASP A 109 0.58 -7.02 15.25
C ASP A 109 -0.60 -7.97 15.00
N ALA A 110 -1.70 -7.47 14.42
CA ALA A 110 -2.81 -8.32 13.99
C ALA A 110 -2.39 -9.28 12.87
N LEU A 111 -1.60 -8.81 11.92
CA LEU A 111 -1.07 -9.64 10.84
C LEU A 111 -0.11 -10.71 11.37
N ARG A 112 0.73 -10.39 12.36
CA ARG A 112 1.60 -11.36 13.05
C ARG A 112 0.78 -12.43 13.77
N ALA A 113 -0.31 -12.04 14.45
CA ALA A 113 -1.21 -12.97 15.09
C ALA A 113 -1.90 -13.91 14.09
N ILE A 114 -2.31 -13.39 12.92
CA ILE A 114 -2.87 -14.19 11.81
C ILE A 114 -1.83 -15.21 11.32
N ALA A 115 -0.59 -14.80 11.06
CA ALA A 115 0.48 -15.69 10.64
C ALA A 115 0.77 -16.79 11.66
N ALA A 116 0.79 -16.45 12.96
CA ALA A 116 1.01 -17.41 14.04
C ALA A 116 -0.15 -18.40 14.22
N SER A 117 -1.36 -18.06 13.78
CA SER A 117 -2.53 -18.96 13.88
C SER A 117 -2.55 -20.08 12.82
N GLY A 118 -1.55 -20.17 11.95
CA GLY A 118 -1.47 -21.17 10.88
C GLY A 118 -2.41 -20.92 9.68
N ARG A 119 -3.08 -19.76 9.63
CA ARG A 119 -3.98 -19.39 8.51
C ARG A 119 -3.23 -18.89 7.27
N GLY A 120 -1.92 -19.00 7.25
CA GLY A 120 -1.04 -18.54 6.17
C GLY A 120 -0.24 -17.29 6.58
N ASN A 121 0.72 -16.93 5.73
CA ASN A 121 1.52 -15.73 5.94
C ASN A 121 1.01 -14.62 5.01
N PRO A 122 0.26 -13.62 5.53
CA PRO A 122 -0.31 -12.55 4.70
C PRO A 122 0.75 -11.66 4.03
N TYR A 123 2.01 -11.70 4.50
CA TYR A 123 3.11 -10.93 3.91
C TYR A 123 4.15 -11.77 3.14
N GLY A 124 3.93 -13.07 2.98
CA GLY A 124 4.94 -13.98 2.44
C GLY A 124 5.52 -13.56 1.10
N HIS A 125 4.73 -12.93 0.23
CA HIS A 125 5.15 -12.43 -1.08
C HIS A 125 5.09 -10.91 -1.23
N SER A 126 4.62 -10.19 -0.23
CA SER A 126 4.39 -8.73 -0.37
C SER A 126 5.68 -7.97 -0.62
N ARG A 127 6.79 -8.40 0.02
CA ARG A 127 8.09 -7.77 -0.19
C ARG A 127 8.57 -7.96 -1.62
N GLU A 128 8.49 -9.18 -2.14
CA GLU A 128 8.88 -9.50 -3.52
C GLU A 128 8.10 -8.65 -4.52
N LEU A 129 6.77 -8.59 -4.39
CA LEU A 129 5.91 -7.79 -5.25
C LEU A 129 6.26 -6.29 -5.22
N ILE A 130 6.51 -5.74 -4.04
CA ILE A 130 6.87 -4.33 -3.88
C ILE A 130 8.27 -4.06 -4.48
N TRP A 131 9.23 -4.97 -4.30
CA TRP A 131 10.56 -4.85 -4.89
C TRP A 131 10.53 -4.97 -6.41
N ASP A 132 9.68 -5.84 -6.97
CA ASP A 132 9.46 -5.92 -8.42
C ASP A 132 8.89 -4.60 -8.98
N ALA A 133 7.93 -3.97 -8.27
CA ALA A 133 7.41 -2.67 -8.65
C ALA A 133 8.49 -1.57 -8.60
N LEU A 134 9.32 -1.54 -7.55
CA LEU A 134 10.46 -0.62 -7.45
C LEU A 134 11.47 -0.85 -8.59
N LYS A 135 11.76 -2.12 -8.90
CA LYS A 135 12.66 -2.48 -9.99
C LYS A 135 12.17 -1.95 -11.34
N ILE A 136 10.89 -2.09 -11.65
CA ILE A 136 10.29 -1.56 -12.90
C ILE A 136 10.54 -0.05 -13.01
N LEU A 137 10.34 0.71 -11.93
CA LEU A 137 10.58 2.17 -11.90
C LEU A 137 12.06 2.51 -12.08
N MET A 138 12.95 1.80 -11.37
CA MET A 138 14.38 2.04 -11.46
C MET A 138 14.95 1.67 -12.83
N ASP A 139 14.51 0.55 -13.43
CA ASP A 139 14.92 0.16 -14.79
C ASP A 139 14.52 1.24 -15.82
N ALA A 140 13.32 1.81 -15.68
CA ALA A 140 12.89 2.93 -16.52
C ALA A 140 13.75 4.19 -16.33
N CYS A 141 14.14 4.50 -15.08
CA CYS A 141 15.05 5.61 -14.79
C CYS A 141 16.45 5.39 -15.36
N VAL A 142 16.99 4.17 -15.28
CA VAL A 142 18.28 3.80 -15.87
C VAL A 142 18.21 3.93 -17.40
N ALA A 143 17.15 3.41 -18.04
CA ALA A 143 16.96 3.49 -19.47
C ALA A 143 16.87 4.94 -19.97
N ALA A 144 16.32 5.85 -19.15
CA ALA A 144 16.27 7.29 -19.43
C ALA A 144 17.58 8.04 -19.08
N GLY A 145 18.61 7.36 -18.53
CA GLY A 145 19.83 8.01 -18.03
C GLY A 145 19.60 8.95 -16.85
N ALA A 146 18.47 8.81 -16.15
CA ALA A 146 18.06 9.70 -15.06
C ALA A 146 18.70 9.35 -13.72
N ILE A 147 19.16 8.09 -13.55
CA ILE A 147 19.83 7.62 -12.33
C ILE A 147 21.12 6.84 -12.68
N ARG A 148 22.01 6.72 -11.66
CA ARG A 148 23.23 5.92 -11.72
C ARG A 148 22.90 4.42 -11.74
N THR A 149 23.82 3.58 -12.23
CA THR A 149 23.60 2.15 -12.47
C THR A 149 24.23 1.23 -11.43
N ASP A 150 25.01 1.78 -10.50
CA ASP A 150 25.75 1.04 -9.46
C ASP A 150 24.94 0.86 -8.14
N ILE A 151 23.71 1.38 -8.07
CA ILE A 151 22.78 1.24 -6.96
C ILE A 151 21.57 0.43 -7.46
N GLY A 152 21.27 -0.67 -6.77
CA GLY A 152 20.19 -1.58 -7.14
C GLY A 152 18.89 -1.33 -6.38
N PRO A 153 17.79 -2.02 -6.79
CA PRO A 153 16.51 -1.95 -6.09
C PRO A 153 16.58 -2.37 -4.63
N ASP A 154 17.44 -3.33 -4.28
CA ASP A 154 17.62 -3.78 -2.89
C ASP A 154 18.23 -2.69 -2.00
N ASP A 155 19.18 -1.90 -2.53
CA ASP A 155 19.79 -0.79 -1.80
C ASP A 155 18.75 0.28 -1.51
N ILE A 156 18.00 0.68 -2.53
CA ILE A 156 16.94 1.70 -2.40
C ILE A 156 15.79 1.19 -1.53
N GLY A 157 15.32 -0.03 -1.74
CA GLY A 157 14.28 -0.63 -0.91
C GLY A 157 14.67 -0.68 0.57
N THR A 158 15.92 -1.00 0.87
CA THR A 158 16.46 -1.00 2.25
C THR A 158 16.50 0.43 2.82
N ALA A 159 16.92 1.41 2.04
CA ALA A 159 16.91 2.82 2.47
C ALA A 159 15.48 3.31 2.75
N LEU A 160 14.52 2.98 1.87
CA LEU A 160 13.10 3.31 2.04
C LEU A 160 12.51 2.66 3.30
N GLU A 161 12.80 1.39 3.57
CA GLU A 161 12.39 0.71 4.81
C GLU A 161 12.98 1.41 6.04
N GLY A 162 14.26 1.78 6.01
CA GLY A 162 14.92 2.51 7.10
C GLY A 162 14.30 3.89 7.37
N ILE A 163 14.00 4.65 6.33
CA ILE A 163 13.32 5.94 6.44
C ILE A 163 11.92 5.76 7.04
N ALA A 164 11.17 4.79 6.54
CA ALA A 164 9.81 4.53 7.01
C ALA A 164 9.74 4.08 8.48
N LEU A 165 10.72 3.32 8.96
CA LEU A 165 10.84 2.89 10.36
C LEU A 165 10.95 4.06 11.35
N THR A 166 11.46 5.21 10.91
CA THR A 166 11.65 6.40 11.75
C THR A 166 10.49 7.39 11.66
N SER A 167 9.38 7.04 10.97
CA SER A 167 8.30 7.97 10.62
C SER A 167 7.00 7.60 11.34
N SER A 168 6.88 7.96 12.63
CA SER A 168 5.73 7.56 13.47
C SER A 168 4.72 8.68 13.75
N GLY A 169 4.88 9.91 13.19
CA GLY A 169 4.02 11.05 13.43
C GLY A 169 4.08 12.11 12.31
N ALA A 170 3.29 13.16 12.41
CA ALA A 170 3.22 14.22 11.38
C ALA A 170 4.55 14.94 11.15
N GLU A 171 5.30 15.24 12.22
CA GLU A 171 6.65 15.83 12.12
C GLU A 171 7.65 14.83 11.52
N ASP A 172 7.50 13.56 11.84
CA ASP A 172 8.31 12.47 11.30
C ASP A 172 8.00 12.25 9.81
N ARG A 173 6.75 12.46 9.37
CA ARG A 173 6.38 12.40 7.95
C ARG A 173 7.14 13.43 7.12
N ALA A 174 7.19 14.69 7.56
CA ALA A 174 7.93 15.73 6.87
C ALA A 174 9.45 15.45 6.85
N ARG A 175 9.97 14.79 7.90
CA ARG A 175 11.37 14.32 7.93
C ARG A 175 11.58 13.19 6.92
N ALA A 176 10.69 12.20 6.87
CA ALA A 176 10.77 11.10 5.93
C ALA A 176 10.77 11.59 4.48
N GLU A 177 9.91 12.54 4.14
CA GLU A 177 9.86 13.13 2.80
C GLU A 177 11.20 13.81 2.44
N ARG A 178 11.81 14.58 3.35
CA ARG A 178 13.15 15.16 3.10
C ARG A 178 14.24 14.11 2.93
N LEU A 179 14.17 12.99 3.68
CA LEU A 179 15.13 11.90 3.55
C LEU A 179 14.92 11.13 2.23
N LEU A 180 13.67 10.99 1.78
CA LEU A 180 13.38 10.47 0.45
C LEU A 180 13.97 11.36 -0.65
N ASP A 181 13.73 12.67 -0.59
CA ASP A 181 14.28 13.61 -1.56
C ASP A 181 15.83 13.52 -1.60
N LEU A 182 16.48 13.49 -0.42
CA LEU A 182 17.93 13.32 -0.32
C LEU A 182 18.40 11.98 -0.92
N THR A 183 17.66 10.89 -0.68
CA THR A 183 17.99 9.56 -1.24
C THR A 183 17.87 9.55 -2.76
N LEU A 184 16.80 10.12 -3.29
CA LEU A 184 16.57 10.20 -4.73
C LEU A 184 17.55 11.14 -5.44
N ASP A 185 17.93 12.25 -4.81
CA ASP A 185 18.99 13.14 -5.32
C ASP A 185 20.35 12.42 -5.38
N GLY A 186 20.62 11.54 -4.41
CA GLY A 186 21.81 10.68 -4.40
C GLY A 186 21.86 9.65 -5.54
N LEU A 187 20.73 9.38 -6.20
CA LEU A 187 20.65 8.49 -7.37
C LEU A 187 21.05 9.18 -8.68
N ARG A 188 21.14 10.51 -8.72
CA ARG A 188 21.51 11.22 -9.96
C ARG A 188 22.88 10.74 -10.47
N PRO A 189 23.08 10.72 -11.81
CA PRO A 189 24.37 10.36 -12.38
C PRO A 189 25.48 11.22 -11.78
N ARG A 190 26.62 10.61 -11.46
CA ARG A 190 27.82 11.35 -11.07
C ARG A 190 28.47 11.88 -12.35
N THR A 191 28.61 13.17 -12.45
CA THR A 191 29.45 13.83 -13.49
C THR A 191 30.90 13.52 -13.27
#